data_e78387b1444c7104e6a2f4d6ce71a437
#
_entry.id   e78387b1444c7104e6a2f4d6ce71a437
#
_cell.length_a   1.000
_cell.length_b   1.000
_cell.length_c   1.000
_cell.angle_alpha   90.00
_cell.angle_beta   90.00
_cell.angle_gamma   90.00
#
_symmetry.space_group_name_H-M   'P 1'
#
loop_
_entity.id
_entity.type
_entity.pdbx_description
1 polymer ?
#
loop_
_entity_poly.entity_id
_entity_poly.type
_entity_poly.pdbx_seq_one_letter_code
_entity_poly.pdbx_strand_id
1 'polypeptide(L)'
;MDIPPWPLGTYNRRMSQAVSSPASASSDASAVPPASVAADVAVSDAVPLVAEGTEGPGFVHLRMRSEYSVVDSIVRLDEAVAAAVADGQMALALSDASNLFGWVKFYKQASGKGLQPICAADVWITNAENRERPYRLLLIAANNAGYRRLCELLSKAWLENEYKGHAELLPEWLTAETTGGLIALSGAGGGEVGQFLLAGNHARAVEAAQHWAAAFPDAFYLVVQRDGTPEAESCTRATARLAVELDLPLVATHPIQFLREEDFRAHEARVCIAEGEVLADPKRVRRFQPTQYFRTRAEMMALFADLPAALANSVEIARRCAVTLRLG
;
A
#
# COMPACT_ATOMS: atom_id res chain seq x y z
N MET A 1 26.16 -4.74 15.48
CA MET A 1 25.23 -5.48 16.38
C MET A 1 24.33 -6.27 15.48
N ASP A 2 24.53 -7.58 15.45
CA ASP A 2 23.78 -8.48 14.59
C ASP A 2 22.34 -8.57 15.09
N ILE A 3 21.38 -8.33 14.19
CA ILE A 3 19.97 -8.58 14.45
C ILE A 3 19.79 -10.10 14.40
N PRO A 4 19.27 -10.76 15.43
CA PRO A 4 19.04 -12.20 15.37
C PRO A 4 18.08 -12.54 14.23
N PRO A 5 18.25 -13.70 13.57
CA PRO A 5 17.34 -14.13 12.52
C PRO A 5 15.93 -14.29 13.06
N TRP A 6 14.97 -13.80 12.32
CA TRP A 6 13.54 -13.77 12.62
C TRP A 6 12.98 -15.21 12.78
N PRO A 7 12.23 -15.52 13.83
CA PRO A 7 11.61 -16.84 13.97
C PRO A 7 10.44 -17.01 12.98
N LEU A 8 10.67 -17.76 11.92
CA LEU A 8 9.72 -18.07 10.83
C LEU A 8 8.46 -18.86 11.28
N GLY A 9 8.32 -19.19 12.58
CA GLY A 9 7.40 -20.26 12.99
C GLY A 9 6.08 -19.84 13.63
N THR A 10 5.91 -18.62 14.09
CA THR A 10 4.78 -18.30 14.97
C THR A 10 3.66 -17.46 14.35
N TYR A 11 3.94 -16.72 13.30
CA TYR A 11 2.97 -15.79 12.72
C TYR A 11 1.89 -16.47 11.85
N ASN A 12 2.22 -17.58 11.17
CA ASN A 12 1.26 -18.31 10.32
C ASN A 12 0.22 -19.15 11.09
N ARG A 13 0.40 -19.38 12.40
CA ARG A 13 -0.54 -20.23 13.14
C ARG A 13 -1.80 -19.53 13.63
N ARG A 14 -1.79 -18.22 13.83
CA ARG A 14 -2.98 -17.50 14.32
C ARG A 14 -3.98 -17.13 13.24
N MET A 15 -3.52 -16.89 12.01
CA MET A 15 -4.41 -16.56 10.89
C MET A 15 -5.26 -17.74 10.40
N SER A 16 -4.82 -18.98 10.67
CA SER A 16 -5.52 -20.20 10.21
C SER A 16 -6.62 -20.70 11.17
N GLN A 17 -6.73 -20.12 12.38
CA GLN A 17 -7.69 -20.59 13.39
C GLN A 17 -8.97 -19.74 13.51
N ALA A 18 -9.09 -18.66 12.78
CA ALA A 18 -10.27 -17.78 12.81
C ALA A 18 -11.45 -18.24 11.94
N VAL A 19 -11.34 -19.39 11.26
CA VAL A 19 -12.41 -19.95 10.40
C VAL A 19 -12.77 -21.34 10.87
N SER A 20 -13.30 -21.46 12.07
CA SER A 20 -14.14 -22.61 12.46
C SER A 20 -14.73 -22.43 13.85
N SER A 21 -15.97 -22.06 13.93
CA SER A 21 -16.85 -22.51 15.02
C SER A 21 -18.30 -22.52 14.53
N PRO A 22 -19.02 -23.62 14.82
CA PRO A 22 -20.35 -23.85 14.26
C PRO A 22 -21.46 -23.30 15.17
N ALA A 23 -22.48 -22.73 14.56
CA ALA A 23 -23.74 -22.41 15.22
C ALA A 23 -24.65 -23.63 15.22
N SER A 24 -25.16 -24.01 16.39
CA SER A 24 -26.22 -25.00 16.58
C SER A 24 -27.60 -24.33 16.58
N ALA A 25 -28.43 -24.83 15.74
CA ALA A 25 -29.88 -25.11 15.67
C ALA A 25 -30.85 -24.52 16.69
N SER A 26 -32.02 -24.00 16.18
CA SER A 26 -33.33 -24.63 16.24
C SER A 26 -34.38 -23.70 15.59
N SER A 27 -35.09 -24.22 14.57
CA SER A 27 -36.53 -24.48 14.35
C SER A 27 -37.53 -23.36 14.69
N ASP A 28 -38.38 -22.86 13.78
CA ASP A 28 -39.57 -23.50 13.21
C ASP A 28 -40.21 -22.61 12.11
N ALA A 29 -40.66 -23.32 11.11
CA ALA A 29 -41.72 -23.22 10.14
C ALA A 29 -42.50 -21.91 9.84
N SER A 30 -42.61 -21.52 8.58
CA SER A 30 -43.79 -21.75 7.72
C SER A 30 -43.58 -21.26 6.29
N ALA A 31 -44.10 -22.05 5.37
CA ALA A 31 -43.93 -21.99 3.93
C ALA A 31 -44.77 -20.94 3.22
N VAL A 32 -44.36 -20.50 2.04
CA VAL A 32 -45.06 -20.50 0.74
C VAL A 32 -44.08 -20.20 -0.41
N PRO A 33 -44.15 -20.88 -1.59
CA PRO A 33 -43.16 -20.88 -2.67
C PRO A 33 -43.64 -20.05 -3.88
N PRO A 34 -43.09 -20.26 -5.10
CA PRO A 34 -41.76 -19.89 -5.62
C PRO A 34 -41.87 -18.97 -6.84
N ALA A 35 -40.81 -18.36 -7.23
CA ALA A 35 -40.61 -17.99 -8.64
C ALA A 35 -39.13 -18.19 -8.99
N SER A 36 -38.90 -19.17 -9.82
CA SER A 36 -37.65 -19.52 -10.46
C SER A 36 -37.22 -18.43 -11.42
N VAL A 37 -36.00 -17.96 -11.29
CA VAL A 37 -35.13 -17.60 -12.42
C VAL A 37 -33.74 -18.04 -12.06
N ALA A 38 -33.33 -19.17 -12.56
CA ALA A 38 -31.97 -19.60 -12.62
C ALA A 38 -31.22 -18.68 -13.62
N ALA A 39 -30.27 -17.97 -13.16
CA ALA A 39 -29.19 -17.40 -13.99
C ALA A 39 -27.89 -17.93 -13.41
N ASP A 40 -27.30 -18.91 -14.08
CA ASP A 40 -25.97 -19.39 -13.91
C ASP A 40 -25.00 -18.19 -13.97
N VAL A 41 -24.48 -17.77 -12.81
CA VAL A 41 -23.31 -16.95 -12.74
C VAL A 41 -22.13 -17.91 -12.70
N ALA A 42 -21.51 -18.12 -13.85
CA ALA A 42 -20.23 -18.79 -13.94
C ALA A 42 -19.26 -18.14 -12.94
N VAL A 43 -18.85 -18.91 -11.97
CA VAL A 43 -17.72 -18.60 -11.09
C VAL A 43 -16.50 -18.54 -12.01
N SER A 44 -16.01 -17.34 -12.27
CA SER A 44 -14.76 -17.14 -12.96
C SER A 44 -13.67 -17.80 -12.12
N ASP A 45 -13.06 -18.83 -12.67
CA ASP A 45 -11.89 -19.49 -12.11
C ASP A 45 -10.84 -18.45 -11.72
N ALA A 46 -10.55 -18.35 -10.44
CA ALA A 46 -9.46 -17.57 -9.94
C ALA A 46 -8.17 -18.13 -10.56
N VAL A 47 -7.49 -17.31 -11.35
CA VAL A 47 -6.18 -17.64 -11.93
C VAL A 47 -5.26 -18.04 -10.77
N PRO A 48 -4.63 -19.22 -10.80
CA PRO A 48 -3.73 -19.62 -9.73
C PRO A 48 -2.54 -18.66 -9.65
N LEU A 49 -2.40 -18.01 -8.49
CA LEU A 49 -1.37 -17.02 -8.16
C LEU A 49 0.02 -17.65 -7.90
N VAL A 50 0.34 -18.77 -8.53
CA VAL A 50 1.64 -19.41 -8.35
C VAL A 50 2.32 -19.51 -9.70
N ALA A 51 3.27 -18.62 -9.95
CA ALA A 51 4.28 -18.85 -10.99
C ALA A 51 5.21 -19.95 -10.49
N GLU A 52 5.18 -21.12 -11.13
CA GLU A 52 6.11 -22.20 -10.87
C GLU A 52 7.53 -21.72 -11.17
N GLY A 53 8.45 -21.77 -10.20
CA GLY A 53 9.89 -21.70 -10.46
C GLY A 53 10.71 -20.61 -9.77
N THR A 54 10.22 -19.89 -8.75
CA THR A 54 11.10 -19.02 -7.95
C THR A 54 11.17 -19.51 -6.52
N GLU A 55 12.29 -20.09 -6.13
CA GLU A 55 12.63 -20.32 -4.71
C GLU A 55 12.77 -18.97 -4.02
N GLY A 56 11.78 -18.60 -3.22
CA GLY A 56 11.80 -17.35 -2.45
C GLY A 56 10.41 -16.85 -2.08
N PRO A 57 10.30 -15.88 -1.13
CA PRO A 57 9.02 -15.38 -0.64
C PRO A 57 8.18 -14.63 -1.71
N GLY A 58 8.75 -14.32 -2.87
CA GLY A 58 8.13 -13.47 -3.88
C GLY A 58 8.02 -12.01 -3.43
N PHE A 59 7.58 -11.13 -4.34
CA PHE A 59 7.36 -9.72 -4.04
C PHE A 59 6.28 -9.13 -4.97
N VAL A 60 5.49 -8.18 -4.45
CA VAL A 60 4.53 -7.37 -5.21
C VAL A 60 4.72 -5.89 -4.87
N HIS A 61 4.78 -5.04 -5.89
CA HIS A 61 4.82 -3.60 -5.69
C HIS A 61 3.47 -3.08 -5.22
N LEU A 62 3.41 -2.60 -3.97
CA LEU A 62 2.21 -2.04 -3.34
C LEU A 62 2.18 -0.52 -3.36
N ARG A 63 3.25 0.14 -3.81
CA ARG A 63 3.35 1.60 -3.83
C ARG A 63 3.96 2.09 -5.15
N MET A 64 3.11 2.49 -6.06
CA MET A 64 3.50 3.11 -7.32
C MET A 64 2.60 4.33 -7.57
N ARG A 65 3.20 5.48 -7.82
CA ARG A 65 2.51 6.67 -8.29
C ARG A 65 2.60 6.76 -9.80
N SER A 66 1.54 7.26 -10.43
CA SER A 66 1.50 7.46 -11.86
C SER A 66 1.53 8.93 -12.27
N GLU A 67 1.44 9.20 -13.56
CA GLU A 67 1.27 10.52 -14.17
C GLU A 67 0.09 11.32 -13.58
N TYR A 68 -0.85 10.67 -12.89
CA TYR A 68 -1.97 11.31 -12.19
C TYR A 68 -1.60 11.85 -10.79
N SER A 69 -0.44 11.51 -10.27
CA SER A 69 0.22 12.21 -9.14
C SER A 69 1.09 13.32 -9.68
N VAL A 70 0.47 14.34 -10.27
CA VAL A 70 1.00 15.32 -11.21
C VAL A 70 2.39 15.88 -10.88
N VAL A 71 2.70 16.12 -9.60
CA VAL A 71 4.00 16.66 -9.16
C VAL A 71 5.02 15.54 -8.93
N ASP A 72 4.55 14.43 -8.37
CA ASP A 72 5.41 13.42 -7.75
C ASP A 72 5.86 12.29 -8.69
N SER A 73 5.23 12.09 -9.86
CA SER A 73 5.56 10.97 -10.73
C SER A 73 5.44 11.26 -12.21
N ILE A 74 6.25 10.58 -13.01
CA ILE A 74 6.20 10.59 -14.48
C ILE A 74 5.86 9.20 -15.05
N VAL A 75 5.48 8.25 -14.21
CA VAL A 75 5.14 6.88 -14.61
C VAL A 75 3.89 6.86 -15.48
N ARG A 76 4.00 6.36 -16.70
CA ARG A 76 2.86 6.10 -17.56
C ARG A 76 2.28 4.72 -17.25
N LEU A 77 0.95 4.63 -17.15
CA LEU A 77 0.27 3.41 -16.71
C LEU A 77 0.50 2.22 -17.66
N ASP A 78 0.48 2.45 -18.97
CA ASP A 78 0.71 1.43 -19.99
C ASP A 78 2.13 0.85 -19.93
N GLU A 79 3.12 1.70 -19.71
CA GLU A 79 4.52 1.32 -19.57
C GLU A 79 4.77 0.58 -18.24
N ALA A 80 4.16 1.03 -17.14
CA ALA A 80 4.25 0.36 -15.83
C ALA A 80 3.65 -1.06 -15.87
N VAL A 81 2.48 -1.21 -16.48
CA VAL A 81 1.85 -2.53 -16.66
C VAL A 81 2.71 -3.43 -17.54
N ALA A 82 3.32 -2.88 -18.60
CA ALA A 82 4.24 -3.65 -19.45
C ALA A 82 5.50 -4.10 -18.69
N ALA A 83 6.09 -3.21 -17.88
CA ALA A 83 7.26 -3.51 -17.05
C ALA A 83 6.94 -4.60 -16.00
N ALA A 84 5.79 -4.50 -15.32
CA ALA A 84 5.37 -5.49 -14.33
C ALA A 84 5.16 -6.88 -14.96
N VAL A 85 4.51 -6.94 -16.12
CA VAL A 85 4.32 -8.20 -16.86
C VAL A 85 5.66 -8.78 -17.32
N ALA A 86 6.57 -7.96 -17.84
CA ALA A 86 7.90 -8.40 -18.27
C ALA A 86 8.75 -8.94 -17.11
N ASP A 87 8.60 -8.37 -15.90
CA ASP A 87 9.24 -8.85 -14.67
C ASP A 87 8.53 -10.08 -14.06
N GLY A 88 7.44 -10.55 -14.67
CA GLY A 88 6.67 -11.69 -14.17
C GLY A 88 5.95 -11.39 -12.86
N GLN A 89 5.60 -10.13 -12.58
CA GLN A 89 4.77 -9.79 -11.43
C GLN A 89 3.34 -10.30 -11.62
N MET A 90 2.74 -10.81 -10.55
CA MET A 90 1.36 -11.30 -10.57
C MET A 90 0.36 -10.20 -10.32
N ALA A 91 0.75 -9.16 -9.60
CA ALA A 91 -0.06 -8.04 -9.21
C ALA A 91 0.75 -6.74 -9.18
N LEU A 92 0.08 -5.61 -9.28
CA LEU A 92 0.67 -4.28 -9.14
C LEU A 92 -0.35 -3.35 -8.51
N ALA A 93 0.06 -2.54 -7.53
CA ALA A 93 -0.80 -1.52 -6.96
C ALA A 93 -0.57 -0.16 -7.64
N LEU A 94 -1.68 0.54 -7.91
CA LEU A 94 -1.67 1.95 -8.23
C LEU A 94 -2.06 2.73 -6.98
N SER A 95 -1.17 3.64 -6.52
CA SER A 95 -1.33 4.40 -5.28
C SER A 95 -1.03 5.88 -5.48
N ASP A 96 -1.82 6.52 -6.32
CA ASP A 96 -1.68 7.96 -6.57
C ASP A 96 -1.95 8.81 -5.31
N ALA A 97 -1.40 10.02 -5.30
CA ALA A 97 -1.48 10.92 -4.17
C ALA A 97 -2.90 11.47 -4.00
N SER A 98 -3.59 11.04 -2.96
CA SER A 98 -4.96 11.46 -2.58
C SER A 98 -5.97 11.46 -3.74
N ASN A 99 -5.81 10.56 -4.73
CA ASN A 99 -6.75 10.44 -5.84
C ASN A 99 -6.80 9.01 -6.43
N LEU A 100 -7.82 8.76 -7.25
CA LEU A 100 -8.03 7.51 -7.99
C LEU A 100 -8.27 7.79 -9.49
N PHE A 101 -7.75 8.90 -10.02
CA PHE A 101 -8.03 9.34 -11.40
C PHE A 101 -7.54 8.33 -12.44
N GLY A 102 -6.38 7.69 -12.20
CA GLY A 102 -5.81 6.66 -13.07
C GLY A 102 -6.43 5.28 -12.91
N TRP A 103 -7.24 5.03 -11.87
CA TRP A 103 -7.62 3.69 -11.44
C TRP A 103 -8.36 2.88 -12.52
N VAL A 104 -9.41 3.44 -13.14
CA VAL A 104 -10.20 2.71 -14.17
C VAL A 104 -9.36 2.39 -15.39
N LYS A 105 -8.49 3.31 -15.82
CA LYS A 105 -7.55 3.10 -16.93
C LYS A 105 -6.55 2.00 -16.60
N PHE A 106 -5.96 2.05 -15.41
CA PHE A 106 -5.03 1.05 -14.91
C PHE A 106 -5.68 -0.33 -14.80
N TYR A 107 -6.88 -0.41 -14.20
CA TYR A 107 -7.65 -1.64 -14.06
C TYR A 107 -7.86 -2.34 -15.41
N LYS A 108 -8.31 -1.60 -16.44
CA LYS A 108 -8.51 -2.13 -17.79
C LYS A 108 -7.22 -2.67 -18.40
N GLN A 109 -6.14 -1.92 -18.28
CA GLN A 109 -4.85 -2.27 -18.87
C GLN A 109 -4.20 -3.48 -18.18
N ALA A 110 -4.21 -3.51 -16.85
CA ALA A 110 -3.62 -4.59 -16.06
C ALA A 110 -4.41 -5.89 -16.24
N SER A 111 -5.76 -5.85 -16.06
CA SER A 111 -6.60 -7.02 -16.24
C SER A 111 -6.52 -7.58 -17.66
N GLY A 112 -6.44 -6.73 -18.69
CA GLY A 112 -6.31 -7.15 -20.09
C GLY A 112 -4.98 -7.86 -20.40
N LYS A 113 -3.98 -7.72 -19.53
CA LYS A 113 -2.67 -8.41 -19.65
C LYS A 113 -2.47 -9.52 -18.60
N GLY A 114 -3.53 -9.91 -17.87
CA GLY A 114 -3.47 -10.96 -16.84
C GLY A 114 -2.75 -10.53 -15.56
N LEU A 115 -2.48 -9.24 -15.37
CA LEU A 115 -1.90 -8.68 -14.17
C LEU A 115 -3.03 -8.27 -13.21
N GLN A 116 -3.00 -8.71 -11.95
CA GLN A 116 -3.98 -8.32 -10.93
C GLN A 116 -3.80 -6.85 -10.55
N PRO A 117 -4.79 -5.98 -10.81
CA PRO A 117 -4.74 -4.59 -10.37
C PRO A 117 -5.11 -4.46 -8.90
N ILE A 118 -4.33 -3.72 -8.13
CA ILE A 118 -4.61 -3.40 -6.73
C ILE A 118 -4.91 -1.91 -6.63
N CYS A 119 -6.12 -1.60 -6.12
CA CYS A 119 -6.56 -0.22 -5.91
C CYS A 119 -6.03 0.32 -4.60
N ALA A 120 -5.26 1.40 -4.65
CA ALA A 120 -4.71 2.05 -3.47
C ALA A 120 -4.66 3.58 -3.65
N ALA A 121 -4.51 4.30 -2.55
CA ALA A 121 -4.19 5.72 -2.53
C ALA A 121 -3.18 6.03 -1.43
N ASP A 122 -2.18 6.83 -1.74
CA ASP A 122 -1.21 7.35 -0.79
C ASP A 122 -1.76 8.67 -0.24
N VAL A 123 -2.36 8.62 0.97
CA VAL A 123 -3.13 9.73 1.54
C VAL A 123 -2.33 10.55 2.53
N TRP A 124 -2.72 11.81 2.68
CA TRP A 124 -2.29 12.66 3.77
C TRP A 124 -3.19 12.48 4.98
N ILE A 125 -2.60 12.45 6.17
CA ILE A 125 -3.29 12.44 7.45
C ILE A 125 -2.96 13.74 8.16
N THR A 126 -3.99 14.46 8.59
CA THR A 126 -3.81 15.72 9.30
C THR A 126 -2.98 15.52 10.57
N ASN A 127 -1.92 16.32 10.68
CA ASN A 127 -1.14 16.42 11.90
C ASN A 127 -1.67 17.60 12.72
N ALA A 128 -2.39 17.31 13.80
CA ALA A 128 -3.01 18.33 14.65
C ALA A 128 -1.97 19.24 15.35
N GLU A 129 -0.76 18.74 15.61
CA GLU A 129 0.32 19.52 16.24
C GLU A 129 1.02 20.45 15.25
N ASN A 130 1.09 20.04 13.98
CA ASN A 130 1.75 20.82 12.94
C ASN A 130 1.17 20.50 11.55
N ARG A 131 0.16 21.27 11.14
CA ARG A 131 -0.53 21.08 9.86
C ARG A 131 0.37 21.31 8.63
N GLU A 132 1.53 21.95 8.78
CA GLU A 132 2.53 22.08 7.71
C GLU A 132 3.31 20.77 7.46
N ARG A 133 3.20 19.79 8.36
CA ARG A 133 3.83 18.47 8.29
C ARG A 133 2.82 17.36 8.48
N PRO A 134 1.88 17.18 7.54
CA PRO A 134 0.93 16.08 7.61
C PRO A 134 1.66 14.74 7.48
N TYR A 135 1.06 13.69 8.02
CA TYR A 135 1.59 12.33 7.92
C TYR A 135 1.14 11.65 6.62
N ARG A 136 1.82 10.58 6.24
CA ARG A 136 1.45 9.72 5.12
C ARG A 136 0.89 8.41 5.62
N LEU A 137 -0.16 7.92 4.95
CA LEU A 137 -0.69 6.59 5.13
C LEU A 137 -1.05 6.03 3.75
N LEU A 138 -0.73 4.78 3.47
CA LEU A 138 -1.15 4.13 2.24
C LEU A 138 -2.39 3.28 2.52
N LEU A 139 -3.50 3.59 1.87
CA LEU A 139 -4.74 2.84 1.97
C LEU A 139 -4.93 1.97 0.72
N ILE A 140 -5.17 0.68 0.93
CA ILE A 140 -5.41 -0.31 -0.11
C ILE A 140 -6.83 -0.85 0.03
N ALA A 141 -7.58 -0.90 -1.06
CA ALA A 141 -8.90 -1.51 -1.08
C ALA A 141 -8.76 -3.04 -1.23
N ALA A 142 -9.14 -3.78 -0.19
CA ALA A 142 -9.14 -5.23 -0.22
C ALA A 142 -10.32 -5.81 -1.05
N ASN A 143 -11.43 -5.08 -1.14
CA ASN A 143 -12.63 -5.51 -1.84
C ASN A 143 -13.46 -4.31 -2.32
N ASN A 144 -14.61 -4.57 -2.95
CA ASN A 144 -15.48 -3.51 -3.48
C ASN A 144 -16.09 -2.61 -2.40
N ALA A 145 -16.26 -3.09 -1.17
CA ALA A 145 -16.70 -2.24 -0.05
C ALA A 145 -15.58 -1.27 0.35
N GLY A 146 -14.34 -1.77 0.48
CA GLY A 146 -13.15 -0.94 0.71
C GLY A 146 -12.91 0.07 -0.40
N TYR A 147 -13.10 -0.32 -1.67
CA TYR A 147 -12.99 0.61 -2.80
C TYR A 147 -14.00 1.78 -2.69
N ARG A 148 -15.26 1.49 -2.37
CA ARG A 148 -16.27 2.55 -2.14
C ARG A 148 -15.91 3.43 -0.96
N ARG A 149 -15.46 2.82 0.14
CA ARG A 149 -15.01 3.56 1.33
C ARG A 149 -13.82 4.48 1.00
N LEU A 150 -12.87 3.99 0.22
CA LEU A 150 -11.73 4.81 -0.22
C LEU A 150 -12.19 6.01 -1.07
N CYS A 151 -13.13 5.82 -2.00
CA CYS A 151 -13.74 6.90 -2.77
C CYS A 151 -14.43 7.93 -1.87
N GLU A 152 -15.22 7.48 -0.87
CA GLU A 152 -15.91 8.35 0.09
C GLU A 152 -14.92 9.18 0.91
N LEU A 153 -13.87 8.54 1.45
CA LEU A 153 -12.84 9.20 2.26
C LEU A 153 -12.09 10.25 1.45
N LEU A 154 -11.66 9.92 0.22
CA LEU A 154 -10.99 10.88 -0.65
C LEU A 154 -11.89 12.04 -1.04
N SER A 155 -13.16 11.77 -1.37
CA SER A 155 -14.13 12.83 -1.67
C SER A 155 -14.35 13.75 -0.48
N LYS A 156 -14.50 13.17 0.71
CA LYS A 156 -14.65 13.92 1.95
C LYS A 156 -13.42 14.79 2.24
N ALA A 157 -12.21 14.25 2.06
CA ALA A 157 -10.97 14.99 2.25
C ALA A 157 -10.89 16.23 1.35
N TRP A 158 -11.22 16.07 0.06
CA TRP A 158 -11.22 17.18 -0.90
C TRP A 158 -12.30 18.23 -0.63
N LEU A 159 -13.45 17.83 -0.10
CA LEU A 159 -14.59 18.73 0.15
C LEU A 159 -14.53 19.43 1.51
N GLU A 160 -14.00 18.77 2.53
CA GLU A 160 -14.13 19.21 3.92
C GLU A 160 -12.80 19.53 4.60
N ASN A 161 -11.67 19.00 4.11
CA ASN A 161 -10.38 19.15 4.81
C ASN A 161 -9.19 19.29 3.84
N GLU A 162 -9.36 20.11 2.80
CA GLU A 162 -8.25 20.53 1.94
C GLU A 162 -7.40 21.60 2.66
N TYR A 163 -6.07 21.46 2.59
CA TYR A 163 -5.13 22.43 3.10
C TYR A 163 -3.94 22.59 2.15
N LYS A 164 -3.72 23.79 1.64
CA LYS A 164 -2.61 24.13 0.73
C LYS A 164 -2.45 23.17 -0.46
N GLY A 165 -3.55 22.75 -1.06
CA GLY A 165 -3.56 21.81 -2.19
C GLY A 165 -3.46 20.34 -1.80
N HIS A 166 -3.49 20.01 -0.52
CA HIS A 166 -3.48 18.63 -0.02
C HIS A 166 -4.86 18.28 0.56
N ALA A 167 -5.48 17.24 0.01
CA ALA A 167 -6.66 16.63 0.61
C ALA A 167 -6.20 15.70 1.74
N GLU A 168 -6.47 16.07 2.98
CA GLU A 168 -6.05 15.35 4.17
C GLU A 168 -7.21 14.59 4.78
N LEU A 169 -6.97 13.37 5.26
CA LEU A 169 -7.91 12.64 6.10
C LEU A 169 -7.69 13.04 7.57
N LEU A 170 -8.78 13.23 8.30
CA LEU A 170 -8.70 13.36 9.75
C LEU A 170 -8.58 11.97 10.39
N PRO A 171 -7.69 11.77 11.38
CA PRO A 171 -7.53 10.48 12.06
C PRO A 171 -8.85 9.91 12.59
N GLU A 172 -9.74 10.76 13.12
CA GLU A 172 -11.05 10.36 13.65
C GLU A 172 -12.05 9.84 12.61
N TRP A 173 -11.78 10.01 11.32
CA TRP A 173 -12.58 9.39 10.27
C TRP A 173 -12.23 7.92 10.04
N LEU A 174 -11.10 7.47 10.59
CA LEU A 174 -10.53 6.13 10.42
C LEU A 174 -10.65 5.36 11.74
N THR A 175 -11.75 4.67 11.92
CA THR A 175 -12.04 3.82 13.09
C THR A 175 -12.31 2.38 12.65
N ALA A 176 -12.27 1.43 13.57
CA ALA A 176 -12.54 0.02 13.26
C ALA A 176 -13.90 -0.19 12.54
N GLU A 177 -14.90 0.66 12.82
CA GLU A 177 -16.20 0.59 12.17
C GLU A 177 -16.19 1.17 10.74
N THR A 178 -15.29 2.12 10.46
CA THR A 178 -15.26 2.84 9.17
C THR A 178 -14.22 2.31 8.19
N THR A 179 -13.27 1.51 8.63
CA THR A 179 -12.13 1.01 7.82
C THR A 179 -12.35 -0.37 7.21
N GLY A 180 -13.51 -0.98 7.44
CA GLY A 180 -13.83 -2.31 6.90
C GLY A 180 -13.59 -2.41 5.40
N GLY A 181 -12.82 -3.42 4.97
CA GLY A 181 -12.44 -3.63 3.57
C GLY A 181 -11.23 -2.81 3.10
N LEU A 182 -10.59 -2.04 3.99
CA LEU A 182 -9.33 -1.34 3.74
C LEU A 182 -8.17 -2.05 4.45
N ILE A 183 -7.00 -1.97 3.85
CA ILE A 183 -5.71 -2.33 4.45
C ILE A 183 -4.88 -1.04 4.53
N ALA A 184 -4.24 -0.78 5.67
CA ALA A 184 -3.40 0.39 5.88
C ALA A 184 -1.94 0.03 6.03
N LEU A 185 -1.07 0.79 5.35
CA LEU A 185 0.38 0.69 5.47
C LEU A 185 0.93 2.00 6.05
N SER A 186 1.79 1.93 7.06
CA SER A 186 2.22 3.03 7.95
C SER A 186 2.97 4.19 7.28
N GLY A 187 3.22 4.16 5.97
CA GLY A 187 3.84 5.27 5.24
C GLY A 187 5.36 5.43 5.40
N ALA A 188 6.05 4.48 6.01
CA ALA A 188 7.49 4.53 6.30
C ALA A 188 7.91 5.83 7.01
N GLY A 189 9.06 6.43 6.63
CA GLY A 189 9.55 7.69 7.22
C GLY A 189 8.63 8.91 7.03
N GLY A 190 7.70 8.87 6.08
CA GLY A 190 6.69 9.90 5.89
C GLY A 190 5.43 9.71 6.74
N GLY A 191 5.22 8.53 7.32
CA GLY A 191 4.08 8.23 8.18
C GLY A 191 4.29 8.67 9.62
N GLU A 192 3.23 8.71 10.40
CA GLU A 192 3.27 9.16 11.80
C GLU A 192 4.25 8.35 12.64
N VAL A 193 4.16 7.02 12.58
CA VAL A 193 5.05 6.10 13.29
C VAL A 193 6.51 6.35 12.89
N GLY A 194 6.79 6.45 11.58
CA GLY A 194 8.14 6.66 11.07
C GLY A 194 8.72 8.01 11.47
N GLN A 195 7.93 9.07 11.46
CA GLN A 195 8.37 10.40 11.89
C GLN A 195 8.75 10.42 13.37
N PHE A 196 7.98 9.76 14.25
CA PHE A 196 8.34 9.65 15.67
C PHE A 196 9.60 8.81 15.89
N LEU A 197 9.77 7.71 15.15
CA LEU A 197 10.99 6.90 15.21
C LEU A 197 12.23 7.69 14.78
N LEU A 198 12.14 8.46 13.70
CA LEU A 198 13.21 9.32 13.21
C LEU A 198 13.54 10.47 14.17
N ALA A 199 12.52 10.98 14.88
CA ALA A 199 12.71 11.97 15.94
C ALA A 199 13.24 11.39 17.26
N GLY A 200 13.44 10.06 17.34
CA GLY A 200 13.88 9.38 18.58
C GLY A 200 12.78 9.27 19.65
N ASN A 201 11.54 9.56 19.31
CA ASN A 201 10.41 9.52 20.24
C ASN A 201 9.71 8.15 20.18
N HIS A 202 10.33 7.15 20.80
CA HIS A 202 9.85 5.78 20.77
C HIS A 202 8.45 5.62 21.40
N ALA A 203 8.19 6.31 22.53
CA ALA A 203 6.90 6.21 23.21
C ALA A 203 5.72 6.64 22.29
N ARG A 204 5.87 7.78 21.60
CA ARG A 204 4.85 8.23 20.63
C ARG A 204 4.75 7.34 19.41
N ALA A 205 5.85 6.72 18.97
CA ALA A 205 5.82 5.74 17.88
C ALA A 205 5.01 4.51 18.25
N VAL A 206 5.14 4.02 19.50
CA VAL A 206 4.34 2.91 20.07
C VAL A 206 2.86 3.30 20.09
N GLU A 207 2.52 4.46 20.67
CA GLU A 207 1.13 4.97 20.74
C GLU A 207 0.49 5.08 19.35
N ALA A 208 1.20 5.67 18.39
CA ALA A 208 0.73 5.80 17.01
C ALA A 208 0.53 4.44 16.33
N ALA A 209 1.46 3.50 16.50
CA ALA A 209 1.34 2.17 15.92
C ALA A 209 0.14 1.39 16.50
N GLN A 210 -0.08 1.48 17.81
CA GLN A 210 -1.22 0.87 18.49
C GLN A 210 -2.54 1.53 18.06
N HIS A 211 -2.59 2.86 17.92
CA HIS A 211 -3.75 3.58 17.42
C HIS A 211 -4.15 3.09 16.01
N TRP A 212 -3.19 3.03 15.09
CA TRP A 212 -3.47 2.56 13.72
C TRP A 212 -3.82 1.07 13.67
N ALA A 213 -3.20 0.23 14.50
CA ALA A 213 -3.56 -1.18 14.60
C ALA A 213 -4.99 -1.38 15.12
N ALA A 214 -5.43 -0.56 16.07
CA ALA A 214 -6.81 -0.56 16.56
C ALA A 214 -7.81 -0.03 15.53
N ALA A 215 -7.43 1.00 14.74
CA ALA A 215 -8.25 1.54 13.67
C ALA A 215 -8.41 0.58 12.47
N PHE A 216 -7.44 -0.30 12.20
CA PHE A 216 -7.45 -1.30 11.12
C PHE A 216 -7.21 -2.71 11.66
N PRO A 217 -8.18 -3.33 12.34
CA PRO A 217 -8.01 -4.67 12.92
C PRO A 217 -7.59 -5.71 11.86
N ASP A 218 -6.49 -6.43 12.11
CA ASP A 218 -5.89 -7.42 11.20
C ASP A 218 -5.54 -6.91 9.80
N ALA A 219 -5.48 -5.58 9.63
CA ALA A 219 -5.29 -4.92 8.34
C ALA A 219 -4.29 -3.75 8.39
N PHE A 220 -3.51 -3.62 9.46
CA PHE A 220 -2.44 -2.62 9.57
C PHE A 220 -1.06 -3.28 9.47
N TYR A 221 -0.18 -2.69 8.66
CA TYR A 221 1.19 -3.15 8.44
C TYR A 221 2.18 -2.02 8.65
N LEU A 222 3.25 -2.27 9.39
CA LEU A 222 4.39 -1.36 9.48
C LEU A 222 5.25 -1.48 8.21
N VAL A 223 5.60 -0.34 7.62
CA VAL A 223 6.30 -0.27 6.33
C VAL A 223 7.80 -0.12 6.52
N VAL A 224 8.56 -0.93 5.82
CA VAL A 224 10.00 -0.76 5.63
C VAL A 224 10.31 -0.36 4.19
N GLN A 225 11.21 0.63 4.02
CA GLN A 225 11.64 1.14 2.72
C GLN A 225 13.15 1.36 2.70
N ARG A 226 13.77 1.08 1.56
CA ARG A 226 15.19 1.33 1.30
C ARG A 226 15.32 2.09 -0.01
N ASP A 227 15.59 3.37 0.09
CA ASP A 227 15.84 4.26 -1.05
C ASP A 227 17.33 4.64 -1.21
N GLY A 228 18.20 4.03 -0.40
CA GLY A 228 19.62 4.28 -0.39
C GLY A 228 20.06 5.41 0.56
N THR A 229 19.12 6.08 1.23
CA THR A 229 19.46 7.11 2.21
C THR A 229 19.74 6.52 3.60
N PRO A 230 20.68 7.09 4.39
CA PRO A 230 20.90 6.68 5.77
C PRO A 230 19.65 6.84 6.65
N GLU A 231 18.82 7.82 6.36
CA GLU A 231 17.57 8.08 7.06
C GLU A 231 16.56 6.95 6.86
N ALA A 232 16.34 6.50 5.61
CA ALA A 232 15.45 5.38 5.30
C ALA A 232 15.94 4.08 5.97
N GLU A 233 17.25 3.83 5.98
CA GLU A 233 17.82 2.66 6.65
C GLU A 233 17.68 2.73 8.18
N SER A 234 17.84 3.93 8.77
CA SER A 234 17.62 4.15 10.21
C SER A 234 16.14 3.92 10.58
N CYS A 235 15.22 4.45 9.78
CA CYS A 235 13.78 4.25 9.94
C CYS A 235 13.41 2.76 9.81
N THR A 236 13.93 2.07 8.78
CA THR A 236 13.71 0.64 8.56
C THR A 236 14.12 -0.21 9.77
N ARG A 237 15.31 0.02 10.32
CA ARG A 237 15.79 -0.70 11.50
C ARG A 237 14.95 -0.41 12.74
N ALA A 238 14.57 0.84 12.97
CA ALA A 238 13.71 1.22 14.10
C ALA A 238 12.31 0.62 13.97
N THR A 239 11.73 0.66 12.77
CA THR A 239 10.42 0.07 12.47
C THR A 239 10.42 -1.46 12.65
N ALA A 240 11.50 -2.14 12.22
CA ALA A 240 11.62 -3.59 12.42
C ALA A 240 11.66 -3.98 13.91
N ARG A 241 12.34 -3.21 14.75
CA ARG A 241 12.34 -3.42 16.21
C ARG A 241 10.95 -3.19 16.82
N LEU A 242 10.29 -2.10 16.44
CA LEU A 242 8.93 -1.78 16.89
C LEU A 242 7.93 -2.87 16.51
N ALA A 243 8.06 -3.43 15.30
CA ALA A 243 7.21 -4.52 14.83
C ALA A 243 7.32 -5.78 15.69
N VAL A 244 8.55 -6.12 16.14
CA VAL A 244 8.77 -7.23 17.09
C VAL A 244 8.15 -6.92 18.45
N GLU A 245 8.37 -5.71 18.95
CA GLU A 245 7.88 -5.28 20.26
C GLU A 245 6.36 -5.34 20.36
N LEU A 246 5.66 -4.93 19.29
CA LEU A 246 4.20 -4.83 19.26
C LEU A 246 3.50 -6.03 18.63
N ASP A 247 4.24 -7.04 18.17
CA ASP A 247 3.72 -8.19 17.38
C ASP A 247 2.91 -7.72 16.14
N LEU A 248 3.40 -6.68 15.45
CA LEU A 248 2.77 -6.13 14.25
C LEU A 248 3.49 -6.60 12.97
N PRO A 249 2.75 -6.87 11.88
CA PRO A 249 3.35 -7.32 10.64
C PRO A 249 4.13 -6.21 9.92
N LEU A 250 5.29 -6.59 9.36
CA LEU A 250 6.08 -5.74 8.46
C LEU A 250 5.70 -5.98 7.01
N VAL A 251 5.80 -4.94 6.18
CA VAL A 251 5.74 -5.06 4.73
C VAL A 251 6.83 -4.22 4.06
N ALA A 252 7.53 -4.82 3.10
CA ALA A 252 8.48 -4.12 2.25
C ALA A 252 7.75 -3.39 1.13
N THR A 253 8.03 -2.11 0.95
CA THR A 253 7.54 -1.33 -0.17
C THR A 253 8.67 -0.54 -0.83
N HIS A 254 8.44 -0.11 -2.06
CA HIS A 254 9.36 0.77 -2.78
C HIS A 254 8.58 1.93 -3.40
N PRO A 255 9.02 3.20 -3.19
CA PRO A 255 8.33 4.37 -3.73
C PRO A 255 8.68 4.57 -5.21
N ILE A 256 7.88 4.02 -6.12
CA ILE A 256 8.11 4.17 -7.56
C ILE A 256 7.59 5.53 -8.02
N GLN A 257 8.47 6.35 -8.60
CA GLN A 257 8.19 7.68 -9.13
C GLN A 257 8.48 7.79 -10.65
N PHE A 258 9.30 6.90 -11.17
CA PHE A 258 9.67 6.77 -12.59
C PHE A 258 10.01 5.31 -12.90
N LEU A 259 10.12 4.95 -14.18
CA LEU A 259 10.29 3.55 -14.56
C LEU A 259 11.73 3.08 -14.62
N ARG A 260 12.66 3.93 -15.06
CA ARG A 260 14.07 3.61 -15.22
C ARG A 260 14.94 4.61 -14.49
N GLU A 261 16.12 4.19 -14.07
CA GLU A 261 17.05 5.08 -13.37
C GLU A 261 17.42 6.33 -14.20
N GLU A 262 17.57 6.19 -15.51
CA GLU A 262 17.83 7.30 -16.44
C GLU A 262 16.70 8.35 -16.51
N ASP A 263 15.47 7.99 -16.15
CA ASP A 263 14.31 8.87 -16.12
C ASP A 263 14.36 9.88 -14.95
N PHE A 264 15.26 9.66 -13.99
CA PHE A 264 15.39 10.52 -12.80
C PHE A 264 15.56 12.01 -13.15
N ARG A 265 16.37 12.32 -14.16
CA ARG A 265 16.58 13.73 -14.57
C ARG A 265 15.32 14.37 -15.13
N ALA A 266 14.51 13.63 -15.88
CA ALA A 266 13.22 14.11 -16.40
C ALA A 266 12.22 14.31 -15.26
N HIS A 267 12.21 13.39 -14.28
CA HIS A 267 11.40 13.51 -13.07
C HIS A 267 11.80 14.75 -12.25
N GLU A 268 13.08 14.97 -12.00
CA GLU A 268 13.59 16.17 -11.32
C GLU A 268 13.22 17.47 -12.02
N ALA A 269 13.26 17.50 -13.36
CA ALA A 269 12.82 18.67 -14.12
C ALA A 269 11.33 18.96 -13.91
N ARG A 270 10.49 17.92 -13.84
CA ARG A 270 9.06 18.06 -13.55
C ARG A 270 8.81 18.64 -12.15
N VAL A 271 9.53 18.12 -11.15
CA VAL A 271 9.47 18.63 -9.77
C VAL A 271 9.85 20.11 -9.71
N CYS A 272 10.94 20.48 -10.36
CA CYS A 272 11.38 21.88 -10.44
C CYS A 272 10.32 22.80 -11.09
N ILE A 273 9.67 22.35 -12.15
CA ILE A 273 8.58 23.11 -12.79
C ILE A 273 7.42 23.33 -11.82
N ALA A 274 7.05 22.30 -11.06
CA ALA A 274 5.95 22.37 -10.11
C ALA A 274 6.25 23.26 -8.90
N GLU A 275 7.50 23.27 -8.44
CA GLU A 275 7.97 24.01 -7.26
C GLU A 275 8.49 25.42 -7.60
N GLY A 276 8.58 25.76 -8.89
CA GLY A 276 9.16 27.03 -9.33
C GLY A 276 10.67 27.12 -9.10
N GLU A 277 11.35 25.97 -9.04
CA GLU A 277 12.81 25.86 -8.80
C GLU A 277 13.58 25.73 -10.12
N VAL A 278 14.89 25.99 -10.05
CA VAL A 278 15.81 25.82 -11.18
C VAL A 278 16.60 24.52 -11.00
N LEU A 279 16.54 23.63 -12.00
CA LEU A 279 17.19 22.31 -11.94
C LEU A 279 18.71 22.38 -11.70
N ALA A 280 19.38 23.43 -12.18
CA ALA A 280 20.81 23.66 -12.04
C ALA A 280 21.21 24.36 -10.72
N ASP A 281 20.26 24.75 -9.87
CA ASP A 281 20.56 25.43 -8.60
C ASP A 281 21.19 24.43 -7.62
N PRO A 282 22.47 24.64 -7.20
CA PRO A 282 23.15 23.75 -6.27
C PRO A 282 22.58 23.81 -4.84
N LYS A 283 21.78 24.84 -4.52
CA LYS A 283 21.13 25.00 -3.20
C LYS A 283 19.81 24.27 -3.09
N ARG A 284 19.30 23.72 -4.19
CA ARG A 284 18.02 23.02 -4.22
C ARG A 284 18.05 21.77 -3.31
N VAL A 285 17.04 21.61 -2.50
CA VAL A 285 16.85 20.41 -1.68
C VAL A 285 16.12 19.35 -2.51
N ARG A 286 16.82 18.30 -2.87
CA ARG A 286 16.22 17.18 -3.60
C ARG A 286 15.34 16.34 -2.69
N ARG A 287 14.08 16.18 -3.05
CA ARG A 287 13.10 15.35 -2.32
C ARG A 287 13.09 13.89 -2.77
N PHE A 288 13.63 13.61 -3.93
CA PHE A 288 13.61 12.28 -4.55
C PHE A 288 15.02 11.77 -4.83
N GLN A 289 15.14 10.44 -4.89
CA GLN A 289 16.40 9.75 -5.10
C GLN A 289 16.41 9.02 -6.45
N PRO A 290 17.57 8.89 -7.12
CA PRO A 290 17.69 8.13 -8.37
C PRO A 290 17.24 6.67 -8.25
N THR A 291 17.25 6.14 -7.05
CA THR A 291 16.86 4.76 -6.72
C THR A 291 15.36 4.51 -6.73
N GLN A 292 14.51 5.54 -6.88
CA GLN A 292 13.03 5.43 -6.81
C GLN A 292 12.40 5.05 -8.17
N TYR A 293 13.10 4.21 -8.93
CA TYR A 293 12.61 3.63 -10.18
C TYR A 293 11.87 2.31 -9.93
N PHE A 294 11.22 1.79 -10.96
CA PHE A 294 10.55 0.50 -10.93
C PHE A 294 11.58 -0.63 -10.82
N ARG A 295 11.88 -1.07 -9.60
CA ARG A 295 12.79 -2.19 -9.34
C ARG A 295 12.15 -3.52 -9.72
N THR A 296 12.93 -4.43 -10.27
CA THR A 296 12.51 -5.81 -10.51
C THR A 296 12.27 -6.57 -9.20
N ARG A 297 11.51 -7.67 -9.28
CA ARG A 297 11.34 -8.57 -8.12
C ARG A 297 12.67 -9.06 -7.57
N ALA A 298 13.60 -9.41 -8.46
CA ALA A 298 14.92 -9.89 -8.06
C ALA A 298 15.70 -8.82 -7.27
N GLU A 299 15.69 -7.57 -7.73
CA GLU A 299 16.30 -6.45 -7.00
C GLU A 299 15.64 -6.23 -5.63
N MET A 300 14.31 -6.30 -5.55
CA MET A 300 13.60 -6.16 -4.27
C MET A 300 13.89 -7.31 -3.33
N MET A 301 13.94 -8.55 -3.82
CA MET A 301 14.32 -9.71 -3.01
C MET A 301 15.75 -9.61 -2.48
N ALA A 302 16.69 -9.13 -3.29
CA ALA A 302 18.06 -8.87 -2.86
C ALA A 302 18.15 -7.72 -1.84
N LEU A 303 17.39 -6.64 -2.07
CA LEU A 303 17.37 -5.45 -1.22
C LEU A 303 16.84 -5.73 0.20
N PHE A 304 15.89 -6.66 0.34
CA PHE A 304 15.27 -7.05 1.61
C PHE A 304 15.54 -8.51 1.99
N ALA A 305 16.69 -9.07 1.57
CA ALA A 305 17.07 -10.46 1.88
C ALA A 305 17.15 -10.76 3.38
N ASP A 306 17.41 -9.74 4.19
CA ASP A 306 17.42 -9.79 5.67
C ASP A 306 16.02 -9.70 6.31
N LEU A 307 14.98 -9.33 5.54
CA LEU A 307 13.59 -9.19 5.99
C LEU A 307 12.61 -9.99 5.10
N PRO A 308 12.79 -11.31 4.95
CA PRO A 308 12.00 -12.11 4.00
C PRO A 308 10.49 -12.11 4.32
N ALA A 309 10.11 -12.01 5.59
CA ALA A 309 8.71 -11.89 6.00
C ALA A 309 8.05 -10.61 5.47
N ALA A 310 8.79 -9.50 5.39
CA ALA A 310 8.28 -8.25 4.85
C ALA A 310 8.02 -8.33 3.32
N LEU A 311 8.83 -9.11 2.59
CA LEU A 311 8.58 -9.42 1.18
C LEU A 311 7.34 -10.31 1.01
N ALA A 312 7.26 -11.42 1.78
CA ALA A 312 6.13 -12.34 1.75
C ALA A 312 4.79 -11.63 2.05
N ASN A 313 4.78 -10.69 2.99
CA ASN A 313 3.59 -9.91 3.33
C ASN A 313 3.11 -9.02 2.17
N SER A 314 3.98 -8.58 1.25
CA SER A 314 3.52 -7.87 0.05
C SER A 314 2.67 -8.75 -0.87
N VAL A 315 3.02 -10.03 -0.97
CA VAL A 315 2.26 -11.04 -1.73
C VAL A 315 0.96 -11.38 -1.01
N GLU A 316 1.02 -11.53 0.32
CA GLU A 316 -0.17 -11.82 1.13
C GLU A 316 -1.19 -10.69 1.06
N ILE A 317 -0.77 -9.43 1.13
CA ILE A 317 -1.64 -8.27 0.91
C ILE A 317 -2.25 -8.33 -0.49
N ALA A 318 -1.46 -8.64 -1.53
CA ALA A 318 -1.98 -8.75 -2.89
C ALA A 318 -3.07 -9.84 -3.00
N ARG A 319 -2.91 -10.99 -2.34
CA ARG A 319 -3.91 -12.06 -2.29
C ARG A 319 -5.21 -11.66 -1.59
N ARG A 320 -5.14 -10.75 -0.63
CA ARG A 320 -6.31 -10.20 0.07
C ARG A 320 -7.09 -9.19 -0.76
N CYS A 321 -6.55 -8.73 -1.89
CA CYS A 321 -7.14 -7.69 -2.72
C CYS A 321 -7.94 -8.31 -3.87
N ALA A 322 -9.26 -8.03 -3.92
CA ALA A 322 -10.19 -8.55 -4.92
C ALA A 322 -11.23 -7.50 -5.34
N VAL A 323 -10.75 -6.34 -5.84
CA VAL A 323 -11.65 -5.30 -6.36
C VAL A 323 -12.02 -5.63 -7.80
N THR A 324 -13.30 -5.72 -8.09
CA THR A 324 -13.84 -5.95 -9.43
C THR A 324 -14.67 -4.77 -9.90
N LEU A 325 -14.37 -4.25 -11.10
CA LEU A 325 -15.16 -3.20 -11.73
C LEU A 325 -16.06 -3.81 -12.82
N ARG A 326 -17.34 -3.49 -12.78
CA ARG A 326 -18.24 -3.74 -13.92
C ARG A 326 -18.05 -2.59 -14.90
N LEU A 327 -17.41 -2.89 -16.01
CA LEU A 327 -17.19 -1.93 -17.09
C LEU A 327 -18.25 -2.22 -18.16
N GLY A 328 -18.99 -1.19 -18.54
CA GLY A 328 -20.04 -1.28 -19.55
C GLY A 328 -19.53 -1.65 -20.94
#